data_8d0ab6c08f19b70788be499b3f06976c
#
_entry.id   8d0ab6c08f19b70788be499b3f06976c
#
_cell.length_a   1.000
_cell.length_b   1.000
_cell.length_c   1.000
_cell.angle_alpha   90.00
_cell.angle_beta   90.00
_cell.angle_gamma   90.00
#
_symmetry.space_group_name_H-M   'P 1'
#
loop_
_entity.id
_entity.type
_entity.pdbx_description
1 polymer ?
#
loop_
_entity_poly.entity_id
_entity_poly.type
_entity_poly.pdbx_seq_one_letter_code
_entity_poly.pdbx_strand_id
1 'polypeptide(L)'
;MNPTRKTDESFYRLFSASHTVSEHLTKREDNELRDKYDHNAFCYSGQPTDDELRAALAYQKARGDAFLKLEGYEPLANAFGMECEETVTMVLPKGTDISGWKANPEVSIKTPDFDQLEQHELKYYGPLYGEDFTVRNNRHLREKLTYLGAYLGGKLAGDCYIFASDGYVCMDGLLVDEDFRHQYIAMTLMKHIAEK
;
A
#
# COMPACT_ATOMS: atom_id res chain seq x y z
N MET A 1 21.28 -0.60 4.51
CA MET A 1 19.96 -0.95 3.90
C MET A 1 19.10 0.30 3.98
N ASN A 2 18.44 0.67 2.89
CA ASN A 2 17.53 1.81 2.87
C ASN A 2 16.40 1.59 3.91
N PRO A 3 16.10 2.53 4.81
CA PRO A 3 15.07 2.37 5.83
C PRO A 3 13.68 2.08 5.25
N THR A 4 13.33 2.70 4.13
CA THR A 4 12.04 2.45 3.47
C THR A 4 11.89 1.01 3.02
N ARG A 5 12.95 0.39 2.50
CA ARG A 5 12.95 -1.02 2.11
C ARG A 5 12.62 -1.96 3.26
N LYS A 6 13.18 -1.73 4.46
CA LYS A 6 12.87 -2.56 5.63
C LYS A 6 11.41 -2.46 6.01
N THR A 7 10.87 -1.25 5.97
CA THR A 7 9.48 -1.00 6.34
C THR A 7 8.53 -1.64 5.33
N ASP A 8 8.83 -1.55 4.03
CA ASP A 8 8.05 -2.23 2.98
C ASP A 8 8.09 -3.75 3.18
N GLU A 9 9.28 -4.33 3.39
CA GLU A 9 9.40 -5.77 3.65
C GLU A 9 8.61 -6.20 4.91
N SER A 10 8.63 -5.39 5.97
CA SER A 10 7.87 -5.66 7.20
C SER A 10 6.38 -5.56 6.98
N PHE A 11 5.92 -4.58 6.18
CA PHE A 11 4.52 -4.44 5.78
C PHE A 11 4.02 -5.69 5.05
N TYR A 12 4.73 -6.10 4.01
CA TYR A 12 4.30 -7.25 3.22
C TYR A 12 4.33 -8.57 4.00
N ARG A 13 5.24 -8.73 4.97
CA ARG A 13 5.27 -9.91 5.86
C ARG A 13 4.02 -10.08 6.72
N LEU A 14 3.21 -9.05 6.88
CA LEU A 14 1.91 -9.18 7.56
C LEU A 14 0.94 -10.03 6.76
N PHE A 15 1.03 -9.99 5.43
CA PHE A 15 0.05 -10.55 4.51
C PHE A 15 0.59 -11.73 3.71
N SER A 16 1.88 -11.74 3.43
CA SER A 16 2.49 -12.63 2.44
C SER A 16 3.63 -13.44 3.04
N ALA A 17 3.69 -14.71 2.70
CA ALA A 17 4.89 -15.51 2.88
C ALA A 17 5.89 -15.23 1.75
N SER A 18 7.19 -15.37 2.04
CA SER A 18 8.24 -15.18 1.05
C SER A 18 9.15 -16.40 1.01
N HIS A 19 9.55 -16.82 -0.19
CA HIS A 19 10.52 -17.89 -0.39
C HIS A 19 11.45 -17.56 -1.57
N THR A 20 12.71 -17.98 -1.46
CA THR A 20 13.69 -17.82 -2.53
C THR A 20 13.38 -18.75 -3.68
N VAL A 21 13.32 -18.24 -4.89
CA VAL A 21 13.06 -18.99 -6.12
C VAL A 21 14.35 -19.23 -6.88
N SER A 22 15.24 -18.24 -6.91
CA SER A 22 16.56 -18.29 -7.57
C SER A 22 17.54 -17.34 -6.89
N GLU A 23 18.71 -17.16 -7.46
CA GLU A 23 19.74 -16.25 -6.95
C GLU A 23 19.21 -14.79 -6.85
N HIS A 24 18.46 -14.35 -7.85
CA HIS A 24 18.00 -12.96 -7.94
C HIS A 24 16.51 -12.78 -7.61
N LEU A 25 15.72 -13.85 -7.48
CA LEU A 25 14.28 -13.78 -7.30
C LEU A 25 13.82 -14.41 -6.00
N THR A 26 13.02 -13.65 -5.25
CA THR A 26 12.23 -14.10 -4.11
C THR A 26 10.76 -13.95 -4.45
N LYS A 27 9.97 -14.99 -4.32
CA LYS A 27 8.52 -14.93 -4.48
C LYS A 27 7.88 -14.52 -3.17
N ARG A 28 6.97 -13.56 -3.24
CA ARG A 28 6.08 -13.13 -2.18
C ARG A 28 4.65 -13.58 -2.53
N GLU A 29 3.95 -14.21 -1.60
CA GLU A 29 2.65 -14.83 -1.84
C GLU A 29 1.66 -14.56 -0.71
N ASP A 30 0.53 -13.99 -1.07
CA ASP A 30 -0.67 -13.90 -0.24
C ASP A 30 -1.70 -14.91 -0.76
N ASN A 31 -1.93 -15.98 -0.01
CA ASN A 31 -2.87 -17.03 -0.42
C ASN A 31 -4.33 -16.68 -0.11
N GLU A 32 -4.58 -15.70 0.76
CA GLU A 32 -5.92 -15.23 1.10
C GLU A 32 -6.44 -14.22 0.06
N LEU A 33 -5.53 -13.43 -0.54
CA LEU A 33 -5.87 -12.43 -1.55
C LEU A 33 -4.96 -12.56 -2.79
N ARG A 34 -5.13 -13.66 -3.52
CA ARG A 34 -4.26 -14.04 -4.65
C ARG A 34 -4.27 -13.06 -5.82
N ASP A 35 -5.37 -12.36 -6.03
CA ASP A 35 -5.56 -11.36 -7.07
C ASP A 35 -4.97 -9.98 -6.73
N LYS A 36 -4.47 -9.78 -5.50
CA LYS A 36 -3.73 -8.58 -5.12
C LYS A 36 -2.27 -8.69 -5.59
N TYR A 37 -1.96 -8.09 -6.73
CA TYR A 37 -0.65 -8.22 -7.36
C TYR A 37 0.50 -7.71 -6.48
N ASP A 38 0.31 -6.67 -5.66
CA ASP A 38 1.33 -6.15 -4.74
C ASP A 38 1.73 -7.15 -3.66
N HIS A 39 0.79 -7.96 -3.21
CA HIS A 39 1.03 -9.01 -2.24
C HIS A 39 1.56 -10.31 -2.87
N ASN A 40 1.52 -10.41 -4.20
CA ASN A 40 1.85 -11.63 -4.96
C ASN A 40 2.92 -11.38 -6.03
N ALA A 41 3.98 -10.66 -5.68
CA ALA A 41 5.05 -10.26 -6.59
C ALA A 41 6.28 -11.17 -6.51
N PHE A 42 7.10 -11.15 -7.57
CA PHE A 42 8.50 -11.57 -7.50
C PHE A 42 9.36 -10.36 -7.18
N CYS A 43 10.01 -10.38 -6.01
CA CYS A 43 10.95 -9.34 -5.62
C CYS A 43 12.34 -9.70 -6.14
N TYR A 44 12.98 -8.79 -6.88
CA TYR A 44 14.31 -9.03 -7.39
C TYR A 44 15.39 -8.26 -6.62
N SER A 45 16.57 -8.88 -6.52
CA SER A 45 17.80 -8.27 -6.04
C SER A 45 18.89 -8.47 -7.08
N GLY A 46 19.42 -7.40 -7.64
CA GLY A 46 20.26 -7.44 -8.84
C GLY A 46 19.42 -7.58 -10.12
N GLN A 47 20.06 -8.05 -11.19
CA GLN A 47 19.42 -8.18 -12.51
C GLN A 47 19.05 -9.65 -12.75
N PRO A 48 17.76 -10.02 -12.75
CA PRO A 48 17.32 -11.37 -13.08
C PRO A 48 17.73 -11.76 -14.50
N THR A 49 18.10 -13.01 -14.68
CA THR A 49 18.38 -13.58 -15.99
C THR A 49 17.10 -13.90 -16.75
N ASP A 50 17.19 -14.05 -18.07
CA ASP A 50 16.07 -14.47 -18.92
C ASP A 50 15.47 -15.81 -18.46
N ASP A 51 16.30 -16.75 -18.00
CA ASP A 51 15.83 -18.05 -17.54
C ASP A 51 15.09 -17.97 -16.21
N GLU A 52 15.54 -17.11 -15.29
CA GLU A 52 14.82 -16.83 -14.04
C GLU A 52 13.44 -16.20 -14.31
N LEU A 53 13.37 -15.28 -15.26
CA LEU A 53 12.10 -14.65 -15.63
C LEU A 53 11.14 -15.62 -16.34
N ARG A 54 11.66 -16.50 -17.21
CA ARG A 54 10.85 -17.59 -17.80
C ARG A 54 10.33 -18.54 -16.73
N ALA A 55 11.16 -18.89 -15.75
CA ALA A 55 10.75 -19.73 -14.63
C ALA A 55 9.66 -19.04 -13.77
N ALA A 56 9.80 -17.74 -13.49
CA ALA A 56 8.80 -16.96 -12.78
C ALA A 56 7.47 -16.92 -13.53
N LEU A 57 7.51 -16.71 -14.85
CA LEU A 57 6.30 -16.72 -15.69
C LEU A 57 5.64 -18.12 -15.71
N ALA A 58 6.44 -19.17 -15.83
CA ALA A 58 5.93 -20.55 -15.80
C ALA A 58 5.28 -20.87 -14.46
N TYR A 59 5.88 -20.41 -13.36
CA TYR A 59 5.32 -20.56 -12.02
C TYR A 59 3.96 -19.88 -11.88
N GLN A 60 3.81 -18.63 -12.31
CA GLN A 60 2.55 -17.89 -12.25
C GLN A 60 1.46 -18.59 -13.11
N LYS A 61 1.82 -19.02 -14.32
CA LYS A 61 0.89 -19.78 -15.17
C LYS A 61 0.43 -21.10 -14.53
N ALA A 62 1.34 -21.83 -13.89
CA ALA A 62 1.00 -23.09 -13.21
C ALA A 62 0.06 -22.86 -12.02
N ARG A 63 0.17 -21.70 -11.35
CA ARG A 63 -0.78 -21.28 -10.30
C ARG A 63 -2.13 -20.84 -10.84
N GLY A 64 -2.24 -20.52 -12.13
CA GLY A 64 -3.42 -19.92 -12.75
C GLY A 64 -3.57 -18.43 -12.43
N ASP A 65 -2.49 -17.76 -12.05
CA ASP A 65 -2.51 -16.30 -11.81
C ASP A 65 -2.49 -15.55 -13.14
N ALA A 66 -3.31 -14.49 -13.26
CA ALA A 66 -3.50 -13.75 -14.51
C ALA A 66 -2.42 -12.68 -14.77
N PHE A 67 -1.47 -12.49 -13.85
CA PHE A 67 -0.44 -11.45 -13.92
C PHE A 67 0.94 -12.00 -13.52
N LEU A 68 1.97 -11.27 -13.94
CA LEU A 68 3.34 -11.38 -13.43
C LEU A 68 3.77 -9.98 -13.00
N LYS A 69 4.00 -9.77 -11.72
CA LYS A 69 4.60 -8.55 -11.19
C LYS A 69 6.02 -8.81 -10.74
N LEU A 70 6.94 -7.96 -11.20
CA LEU A 70 8.31 -7.87 -10.71
C LEU A 70 8.45 -6.58 -9.91
N GLU A 71 9.12 -6.63 -8.77
CA GLU A 71 9.32 -5.50 -7.89
C GLU A 71 10.75 -5.46 -7.39
N GLY A 72 11.38 -4.29 -7.42
CA GLY A 72 12.75 -4.10 -6.94
C GLY A 72 13.07 -2.63 -6.74
N TYR A 73 14.23 -2.37 -6.14
CA TYR A 73 14.68 -1.01 -5.79
C TYR A 73 15.61 -0.38 -6.82
N GLU A 74 15.95 -1.13 -7.86
CA GLU A 74 16.76 -0.65 -8.97
C GLU A 74 16.04 -0.96 -10.27
N PRO A 75 16.16 -0.09 -11.29
CA PRO A 75 15.55 -0.35 -12.58
C PRO A 75 16.07 -1.66 -13.20
N LEU A 76 15.20 -2.41 -13.85
CA LEU A 76 15.64 -3.51 -14.70
C LEU A 76 16.35 -2.97 -15.94
N ALA A 77 17.48 -3.59 -16.28
CA ALA A 77 18.23 -3.25 -17.51
C ALA A 77 17.43 -3.56 -18.78
N ASN A 78 16.53 -4.56 -18.70
CA ASN A 78 15.61 -4.93 -19.76
C ASN A 78 14.21 -5.13 -19.18
N ALA A 79 13.24 -4.40 -19.68
CA ALA A 79 11.84 -4.49 -19.23
C ALA A 79 11.09 -5.70 -19.82
N PHE A 80 11.68 -6.46 -20.74
CA PHE A 80 11.07 -7.67 -21.35
C PHE A 80 9.67 -7.45 -21.94
N GLY A 81 9.36 -6.23 -22.38
CA GLY A 81 8.04 -5.86 -22.88
C GLY A 81 6.96 -5.67 -21.81
N MET A 82 7.34 -5.69 -20.53
CA MET A 82 6.44 -5.37 -19.43
C MET A 82 6.26 -3.87 -19.29
N GLU A 83 5.11 -3.45 -18.79
CA GLU A 83 4.87 -2.08 -18.35
C GLU A 83 5.68 -1.81 -17.08
N CYS A 84 6.34 -0.65 -17.02
CA CYS A 84 7.16 -0.27 -15.88
C CYS A 84 6.56 0.96 -15.21
N GLU A 85 6.39 0.86 -13.88
CA GLU A 85 5.99 1.96 -13.03
C GLU A 85 7.11 2.25 -12.02
N GLU A 86 7.29 3.52 -11.70
CA GLU A 86 8.19 3.97 -10.66
C GLU A 86 7.39 4.51 -9.48
N THR A 87 7.63 3.96 -8.29
CA THR A 87 7.01 4.43 -7.05
C THR A 87 8.02 5.22 -6.23
N VAL A 88 7.64 6.42 -5.80
CA VAL A 88 8.46 7.28 -4.94
C VAL A 88 7.97 7.20 -3.50
N THR A 89 8.83 6.73 -2.60
CA THR A 89 8.55 6.79 -1.16
C THR A 89 9.11 8.08 -0.58
N MET A 90 8.23 8.91 0.01
CA MET A 90 8.61 10.14 0.70
C MET A 90 8.82 9.86 2.18
N VAL A 91 9.91 10.40 2.74
CA VAL A 91 10.22 10.26 4.17
C VAL A 91 10.20 11.62 4.84
N LEU A 92 9.42 11.75 5.90
CA LEU A 92 9.47 12.90 6.80
C LEU A 92 10.45 12.57 7.94
N PRO A 93 11.62 13.24 8.03
CA PRO A 93 12.56 13.00 9.12
C PRO A 93 11.96 13.36 10.49
N LYS A 94 12.30 12.55 11.52
CA LYS A 94 11.90 12.87 12.89
C LYS A 94 12.41 14.25 13.31
N GLY A 95 11.53 15.05 13.91
CA GLY A 95 11.86 16.41 14.36
C GLY A 95 11.77 17.47 13.26
N THR A 96 11.27 17.12 12.05
CA THR A 96 10.92 18.10 11.05
C THR A 96 9.89 19.08 11.60
N ASP A 97 10.14 20.39 11.41
CA ASP A 97 9.16 21.43 11.80
C ASP A 97 7.93 21.36 10.88
N ILE A 98 6.82 20.97 11.46
CA ILE A 98 5.51 20.89 10.81
C ILE A 98 4.53 21.96 11.30
N SER A 99 5.01 22.95 12.07
CA SER A 99 4.17 24.03 12.62
C SER A 99 3.43 24.82 11.54
N GLY A 100 4.06 24.99 10.36
CA GLY A 100 3.48 25.64 9.20
C GLY A 100 2.47 24.81 8.42
N TRP A 101 2.27 23.53 8.75
CA TRP A 101 1.31 22.70 8.04
C TRP A 101 -0.13 23.10 8.37
N LYS A 102 -0.87 23.42 7.32
CA LYS A 102 -2.28 23.77 7.45
C LYS A 102 -3.10 22.52 7.76
N ALA A 103 -3.88 22.60 8.82
CA ALA A 103 -4.86 21.56 9.21
C ALA A 103 -6.22 22.23 9.39
N ASN A 104 -7.28 21.46 9.21
CA ASN A 104 -8.63 21.92 9.47
C ASN A 104 -9.01 21.61 10.94
N PRO A 105 -9.20 22.62 11.80
CA PRO A 105 -9.49 22.41 13.23
C PRO A 105 -10.88 21.80 13.50
N GLU A 106 -11.77 21.81 12.52
CA GLU A 106 -13.10 21.19 12.64
C GLU A 106 -13.09 19.69 12.33
N VAL A 107 -11.97 19.17 11.82
CA VAL A 107 -11.81 17.74 11.53
C VAL A 107 -11.44 16.98 12.79
N SER A 108 -12.22 15.97 13.12
CA SER A 108 -11.87 14.99 14.15
C SER A 108 -11.30 13.72 13.53
N ILE A 109 -10.19 13.21 14.10
CA ILE A 109 -9.57 11.97 13.67
C ILE A 109 -9.81 10.88 14.70
N LYS A 110 -10.35 9.75 14.25
CA LYS A 110 -10.62 8.56 15.07
C LYS A 110 -10.58 7.29 14.23
N THR A 111 -10.59 6.13 14.89
CA THR A 111 -10.84 4.86 14.20
C THR A 111 -12.19 4.94 13.49
N PRO A 112 -12.27 4.67 12.19
CA PRO A 112 -13.51 4.77 11.45
C PRO A 112 -14.48 3.63 11.84
N ASP A 113 -15.77 3.89 11.71
CA ASP A 113 -16.76 2.84 11.59
C ASP A 113 -16.49 2.07 10.29
N PHE A 114 -16.39 0.74 10.38
CA PHE A 114 -15.98 -0.06 9.25
C PHE A 114 -17.00 -0.19 8.13
N ASP A 115 -18.29 -0.06 8.44
CA ASP A 115 -19.34 -0.03 7.40
C ASP A 115 -19.26 1.28 6.62
N GLN A 116 -19.03 2.41 7.31
CA GLN A 116 -18.79 3.70 6.65
C GLN A 116 -17.52 3.69 5.82
N LEU A 117 -16.44 3.11 6.34
CA LEU A 117 -15.17 2.96 5.62
C LEU A 117 -15.35 2.12 4.35
N GLU A 118 -15.99 0.95 4.45
CA GLU A 118 -16.25 0.07 3.31
C GLU A 118 -17.07 0.77 2.23
N GLN A 119 -18.11 1.53 2.61
CA GLN A 119 -18.91 2.32 1.66
C GLN A 119 -18.09 3.45 1.02
N HIS A 120 -17.25 4.11 1.79
CA HIS A 120 -16.37 5.17 1.28
C HIS A 120 -15.36 4.62 0.27
N GLU A 121 -14.67 3.55 0.59
CA GLU A 121 -13.70 2.93 -0.30
C GLU A 121 -14.35 2.27 -1.53
N LEU A 122 -15.54 1.66 -1.39
CA LEU A 122 -16.31 1.14 -2.50
C LEU A 122 -16.68 2.21 -3.52
N LYS A 123 -17.02 3.42 -3.07
CA LYS A 123 -17.34 4.55 -3.96
C LYS A 123 -16.19 4.86 -4.92
N TYR A 124 -14.93 4.74 -4.48
CA TYR A 124 -13.75 5.14 -5.25
C TYR A 124 -12.99 3.97 -5.87
N TYR A 125 -12.81 2.89 -5.13
CA TYR A 125 -12.02 1.75 -5.59
C TYR A 125 -12.88 0.68 -6.29
N GLY A 126 -14.17 0.58 -5.95
CA GLY A 126 -15.09 -0.34 -6.61
C GLY A 126 -15.12 -0.21 -8.13
N PRO A 127 -15.24 1.01 -8.70
CA PRO A 127 -15.18 1.23 -10.14
C PRO A 127 -13.83 0.90 -10.80
N LEU A 128 -12.73 0.96 -10.04
CA LEU A 128 -11.36 0.74 -10.53
C LEU A 128 -10.95 -0.73 -10.49
N TYR A 129 -11.29 -1.42 -9.40
CA TYR A 129 -10.78 -2.76 -9.09
C TYR A 129 -11.89 -3.83 -8.98
N GLY A 130 -13.15 -3.41 -9.02
CA GLY A 130 -14.31 -4.26 -8.76
C GLY A 130 -14.74 -4.27 -7.29
N GLU A 131 -16.05 -4.29 -7.05
CA GLU A 131 -16.62 -4.21 -5.70
C GLU A 131 -16.21 -5.40 -4.82
N ASP A 132 -16.29 -6.62 -5.36
CA ASP A 132 -15.92 -7.84 -4.63
C ASP A 132 -14.45 -7.81 -4.18
N PHE A 133 -13.54 -7.42 -5.07
CA PHE A 133 -12.13 -7.26 -4.72
C PHE A 133 -11.94 -6.19 -3.65
N THR A 134 -12.57 -5.02 -3.79
CA THR A 134 -12.46 -3.92 -2.83
C THR A 134 -12.90 -4.36 -1.43
N VAL A 135 -14.05 -5.02 -1.30
CA VAL A 135 -14.54 -5.55 -0.01
C VAL A 135 -13.57 -6.56 0.60
N ARG A 136 -13.09 -7.52 -0.19
CA ARG A 136 -12.13 -8.54 0.30
C ARG A 136 -10.80 -7.90 0.72
N ASN A 137 -10.28 -6.97 -0.07
CA ASN A 137 -9.06 -6.23 0.25
C ASN A 137 -9.20 -5.45 1.57
N ASN A 138 -10.29 -4.71 1.75
CA ASN A 138 -10.54 -3.95 2.97
C ASN A 138 -10.61 -4.82 4.22
N ARG A 139 -11.31 -5.94 4.14
CA ARG A 139 -11.41 -6.89 5.25
C ARG A 139 -10.06 -7.49 5.59
N HIS A 140 -9.27 -7.83 4.59
CA HIS A 140 -7.94 -8.39 4.74
C HIS A 140 -6.94 -7.40 5.37
N LEU A 141 -6.95 -6.15 4.93
CA LEU A 141 -6.07 -5.11 5.44
C LEU A 141 -6.42 -4.69 6.88
N ARG A 142 -7.70 -4.49 7.19
CA ARG A 142 -8.15 -3.97 8.50
C ARG A 142 -7.85 -4.89 9.68
N GLU A 143 -7.65 -6.18 9.44
CA GLU A 143 -7.27 -7.13 10.48
C GLU A 143 -5.85 -6.89 11.01
N LYS A 144 -4.99 -6.25 10.23
CA LYS A 144 -3.55 -6.12 10.49
C LYS A 144 -3.06 -4.67 10.54
N LEU A 145 -3.85 -3.72 10.06
CA LEU A 145 -3.48 -2.31 9.97
C LEU A 145 -4.37 -1.44 10.85
N THR A 146 -3.84 -0.29 11.24
CA THR A 146 -4.60 0.72 11.98
C THR A 146 -5.19 1.73 11.00
N TYR A 147 -6.51 1.79 10.90
CA TYR A 147 -7.21 2.78 10.09
C TYR A 147 -7.49 4.06 10.87
N LEU A 148 -7.34 5.19 10.19
CA LEU A 148 -7.67 6.52 10.68
C LEU A 148 -8.72 7.13 9.76
N GLY A 149 -9.85 7.51 10.33
CA GLY A 149 -10.91 8.25 9.64
C GLY A 149 -10.90 9.72 10.06
N ALA A 150 -10.93 10.62 9.08
CA ALA A 150 -11.10 12.05 9.26
C ALA A 150 -12.58 12.40 9.09
N TYR A 151 -13.18 12.97 10.12
CA TYR A 151 -14.61 13.32 10.15
C TYR A 151 -14.79 14.82 10.16
N LEU A 152 -15.63 15.34 9.26
CA LEU A 152 -16.04 16.73 9.22
C LEU A 152 -17.58 16.81 9.22
N GLY A 153 -18.14 17.58 10.16
CA GLY A 153 -19.60 17.65 10.32
C GLY A 153 -20.26 16.29 10.62
N GLY A 154 -19.52 15.36 11.24
CA GLY A 154 -20.01 14.01 11.58
C GLY A 154 -19.96 13.00 10.43
N LYS A 155 -19.53 13.40 9.24
CA LYS A 155 -19.38 12.53 8.06
C LYS A 155 -17.91 12.12 7.88
N LEU A 156 -17.65 10.89 7.42
CA LEU A 156 -16.32 10.46 7.00
C LEU A 156 -15.93 11.22 5.75
N ALA A 157 -14.94 12.10 5.89
CA ALA A 157 -14.46 13.00 4.85
C ALA A 157 -13.18 12.49 4.17
N GLY A 158 -12.50 11.54 4.79
CA GLY A 158 -11.32 10.89 4.28
C GLY A 158 -10.78 9.87 5.25
N ASP A 159 -9.92 9.00 4.78
CA ASP A 159 -9.29 7.96 5.57
C ASP A 159 -7.88 7.65 5.07
N CYS A 160 -7.15 6.91 5.86
CA CYS A 160 -5.90 6.25 5.51
C CYS A 160 -5.67 5.10 6.48
N TYR A 161 -4.73 4.22 6.17
CA TYR A 161 -4.20 3.30 7.16
C TYR A 161 -2.73 3.60 7.48
N ILE A 162 -2.32 3.17 8.67
CA ILE A 162 -0.95 3.29 9.14
C ILE A 162 -0.40 1.94 9.55
N PHE A 163 0.90 1.79 9.36
CA PHE A 163 1.69 0.67 9.79
C PHE A 163 2.99 1.18 10.44
N ALA A 164 3.33 0.66 11.62
CA ALA A 164 4.55 1.04 12.33
C ALA A 164 5.52 -0.13 12.38
N SER A 165 6.74 0.08 11.94
CA SER A 165 7.84 -0.88 12.01
C SER A 165 9.19 -0.16 11.99
N ASP A 166 10.19 -0.76 12.66
CA ASP A 166 11.59 -0.32 12.60
C ASP A 166 11.83 1.17 12.94
N GLY A 167 10.95 1.75 13.77
CA GLY A 167 11.03 3.16 14.16
C GLY A 167 10.43 4.13 13.12
N TYR A 168 9.72 3.63 12.14
CA TYR A 168 8.98 4.41 11.15
C TYR A 168 7.48 4.15 11.26
N VAL A 169 6.70 5.17 10.91
CA VAL A 169 5.26 5.05 10.67
C VAL A 169 5.04 5.29 9.19
N CYS A 170 4.52 4.30 8.49
CA CYS A 170 4.06 4.44 7.12
C CYS A 170 2.58 4.78 7.10
N MET A 171 2.22 5.72 6.24
CA MET A 171 0.83 6.02 5.90
C MET A 171 0.61 5.63 4.44
N ASP A 172 -0.47 4.91 4.19
CA ASP A 172 -0.87 4.52 2.84
C ASP A 172 -2.40 4.52 2.72
N GLY A 173 -2.92 4.33 1.50
CA GLY A 173 -4.35 4.33 1.24
C GLY A 173 -5.05 5.65 1.54
N LEU A 174 -4.33 6.79 1.43
CA LEU A 174 -4.91 8.11 1.72
C LEU A 174 -5.98 8.47 0.69
N LEU A 175 -7.22 8.46 1.13
CA LEU A 175 -8.39 8.78 0.33
C LEU A 175 -9.13 9.98 0.94
N VAL A 176 -9.54 10.93 0.10
CA VAL A 176 -10.40 12.07 0.51
C VAL A 176 -11.61 12.12 -0.39
N ASP A 177 -12.79 12.09 0.22
CA ASP A 177 -14.06 12.21 -0.49
C ASP A 177 -14.10 13.53 -1.27
N GLU A 178 -14.58 13.50 -2.51
CA GLU A 178 -14.58 14.63 -3.43
C GLU A 178 -15.34 15.85 -2.91
N ASP A 179 -16.40 15.66 -2.12
CA ASP A 179 -17.18 16.73 -1.51
C ASP A 179 -16.41 17.47 -0.41
N PHE A 180 -15.32 16.87 0.10
CA PHE A 180 -14.48 17.43 1.16
C PHE A 180 -13.07 17.81 0.69
N ARG A 181 -12.80 17.76 -0.62
CA ARG A 181 -11.52 18.21 -1.19
C ARG A 181 -11.32 19.71 -0.94
N HIS A 182 -10.08 20.13 -0.92
CA HIS A 182 -9.65 21.51 -0.65
C HIS A 182 -9.98 22.02 0.78
N GLN A 183 -10.43 21.16 1.68
CA GLN A 183 -10.71 21.48 3.09
C GLN A 183 -9.63 20.97 4.05
N TYR A 184 -8.41 20.72 3.55
CA TYR A 184 -7.24 20.25 4.30
C TYR A 184 -7.41 18.90 5.00
N ILE A 185 -8.31 18.03 4.55
CA ILE A 185 -8.54 16.70 5.17
C ILE A 185 -7.27 15.87 5.16
N ALA A 186 -6.62 15.69 3.98
CA ALA A 186 -5.38 14.94 3.85
C ALA A 186 -4.25 15.51 4.73
N MET A 187 -4.09 16.85 4.72
CA MET A 187 -3.07 17.53 5.54
C MET A 187 -3.33 17.35 7.03
N THR A 188 -4.59 17.30 7.45
CA THR A 188 -4.96 17.07 8.85
C THR A 188 -4.61 15.64 9.28
N LEU A 189 -4.87 14.63 8.43
CA LEU A 189 -4.44 13.25 8.67
C LEU A 189 -2.92 13.14 8.75
N MET A 190 -2.20 13.70 7.77
CA MET A 190 -0.73 13.67 7.74
C MET A 190 -0.12 14.35 8.98
N LYS A 191 -0.63 15.53 9.36
CA LYS A 191 -0.17 16.26 10.54
C LYS A 191 -0.40 15.46 11.82
N HIS A 192 -1.59 14.88 11.97
CA HIS A 192 -1.93 14.04 13.12
C HIS A 192 -0.98 12.85 13.29
N ILE A 193 -0.59 12.21 12.18
CA ILE A 193 0.37 11.10 12.19
C ILE A 193 1.78 11.59 12.53
N ALA A 194 2.19 12.71 11.97
CA ALA A 194 3.53 13.27 12.18
C ALA A 194 3.77 13.82 13.61
N GLU A 195 2.70 14.14 14.35
CA GLU A 195 2.76 14.60 15.75
C GLU A 195 2.88 13.45 16.77
N LYS A 196 2.77 12.20 16.34
CA LYS A 196 2.87 11.00 17.20
C LYS A 196 4.24 10.35 17.16
#